data_d8fd62b10c7442d7081a42de145566e4
#
_entry.id   d8fd62b10c7442d7081a42de145566e4
#
_cell.length_a   1.000
_cell.length_b   1.000
_cell.length_c   1.000
_cell.angle_alpha   90.00
_cell.angle_beta   90.00
_cell.angle_gamma   90.00
#
_symmetry.space_group_name_H-M   'P 1'
#
loop_
_entity.id
_entity.type
_entity.pdbx_description
1 polymer ?
#
loop_
_entity_poly.entity_id
_entity_poly.type
_entity_poly.pdbx_seq_one_letter_code
_entity_poly.pdbx_strand_id
1 'polypeptide(L)'
;LGDVYKRQHHDNDDTPLEAGQCVLIDVGGVYQDYCSDMTRTFFTGEPSEEERKVYELVRQAQAAAEALVKPGVRLCDIDAAARDLITEAGYGPYFNHRLGHFIGLEDHEAGDVSAVNENVVTPGMCFSIEPGIYLPGHTGVRIEDLALVTETGVEILNAYPHDPVRLD
;
A
#
# COMPACT_ATOMS: atom_id res chain seq x y z
N LEU A 1 14.55 -1.34 -6.34
CA LEU A 1 14.26 -0.36 -7.38
C LEU A 1 13.33 -0.97 -8.41
N GLY A 2 12.12 -0.46 -8.43
CA GLY A 2 11.11 -1.03 -9.28
C GLY A 2 11.21 -0.55 -10.72
N ASP A 3 11.03 -1.44 -11.67
CA ASP A 3 10.85 -1.20 -13.09
C ASP A 3 9.41 -0.78 -13.43
N VAL A 4 9.17 -0.03 -14.46
CA VAL A 4 7.89 0.55 -14.91
C VAL A 4 6.81 -0.50 -15.28
N TYR A 5 7.14 -1.79 -15.28
CA TYR A 5 6.25 -2.89 -15.64
C TYR A 5 5.66 -3.67 -14.45
N LYS A 6 5.56 -3.08 -13.29
CA LYS A 6 5.59 -3.76 -12.01
C LYS A 6 4.44 -4.62 -11.60
N ARG A 7 4.89 -5.73 -11.16
CA ARG A 7 4.23 -6.71 -10.33
C ARG A 7 4.41 -6.33 -8.86
N GLN A 8 3.56 -6.81 -8.00
CA GLN A 8 3.56 -6.59 -6.56
C GLN A 8 4.92 -6.89 -5.90
N HIS A 9 5.66 -7.88 -6.37
CA HIS A 9 7.01 -8.21 -5.93
C HIS A 9 7.96 -8.18 -7.11
N HIS A 10 9.10 -7.53 -6.95
CA HIS A 10 10.17 -7.46 -7.95
C HIS A 10 11.54 -7.60 -7.28
N ASP A 11 12.35 -8.49 -7.81
CA ASP A 11 13.76 -8.54 -7.45
C ASP A 11 14.50 -7.35 -8.08
N ASN A 12 15.38 -6.73 -7.30
CA ASN A 12 16.23 -5.67 -7.79
C ASN A 12 17.15 -6.19 -8.88
N ASP A 13 17.31 -5.42 -9.94
CA ASP A 13 18.24 -5.70 -11.02
C ASP A 13 19.15 -4.49 -11.32
N ASP A 14 20.00 -4.59 -12.33
CA ASP A 14 20.95 -3.54 -12.71
C ASP A 14 20.33 -2.47 -13.65
N THR A 15 19.00 -2.43 -13.81
CA THR A 15 18.32 -1.43 -14.64
C THR A 15 18.56 -0.03 -14.07
N PRO A 16 19.17 0.88 -14.83
CA PRO A 16 19.44 2.23 -14.35
C PRO A 16 18.15 3.02 -14.22
N LEU A 17 18.07 3.87 -13.19
CA LEU A 17 17.02 4.85 -13.09
C LEU A 17 17.20 5.96 -14.10
N GLU A 18 16.14 6.30 -14.81
CA GLU A 18 16.10 7.40 -15.77
C GLU A 18 15.28 8.57 -15.21
N ALA A 19 15.52 9.78 -15.72
CA ALA A 19 14.72 10.93 -15.36
C ALA A 19 13.27 10.79 -15.85
N GLY A 20 12.31 11.18 -15.02
CA GLY A 20 10.88 11.11 -15.33
C GLY A 20 10.25 9.75 -15.02
N GLN A 21 10.92 8.89 -14.27
CA GLN A 21 10.37 7.61 -13.81
C GLN A 21 9.73 7.71 -12.43
N CYS A 22 8.76 6.84 -12.20
CA CYS A 22 8.22 6.53 -10.90
C CYS A 22 9.08 5.44 -10.23
N VAL A 23 9.47 5.68 -8.98
CA VAL A 23 10.30 4.76 -8.19
C VAL A 23 9.51 4.31 -6.98
N LEU A 24 9.14 3.04 -6.95
CA LEU A 24 8.50 2.42 -5.82
C LEU A 24 9.59 1.80 -4.93
N ILE A 25 9.64 2.23 -3.67
CA ILE A 25 10.54 1.70 -2.65
C ILE A 25 9.70 1.01 -1.60
N ASP A 26 9.88 -0.29 -1.52
CA ASP A 26 9.28 -1.18 -0.54
C ASP A 26 10.40 -1.67 0.36
N VAL A 27 10.31 -1.40 1.65
CA VAL A 27 11.38 -1.60 2.61
C VAL A 27 10.85 -2.07 3.96
N GLY A 28 11.41 -3.15 4.42
CA GLY A 28 11.16 -3.71 5.73
C GLY A 28 12.44 -3.94 6.54
N GLY A 29 12.26 -4.27 7.79
CA GLY A 29 13.34 -4.60 8.70
C GLY A 29 12.85 -5.36 9.93
N VAL A 30 13.78 -5.86 10.74
CA VAL A 30 13.45 -6.59 11.97
C VAL A 30 14.08 -5.86 13.16
N TYR A 31 13.26 -5.55 14.16
CA TYR A 31 13.71 -5.00 15.42
C TYR A 31 13.08 -5.75 16.60
N GLN A 32 13.92 -6.28 17.50
CA GLN A 32 13.49 -7.10 18.64
C GLN A 32 12.51 -8.23 18.23
N ASP A 33 12.86 -8.93 17.17
CA ASP A 33 12.10 -10.04 16.55
C ASP A 33 10.79 -9.64 15.84
N TYR A 34 10.40 -8.37 15.85
CA TYR A 34 9.23 -7.89 15.09
C TYR A 34 9.63 -7.32 13.73
N CYS A 35 8.87 -7.70 12.71
CA CYS A 35 9.01 -7.18 11.36
C CYS A 35 8.36 -5.81 11.22
N SER A 36 8.92 -4.98 10.35
CA SER A 36 8.34 -3.72 9.88
C SER A 36 8.26 -3.72 8.37
N ASP A 37 7.29 -3.02 7.83
CA ASP A 37 7.06 -2.90 6.40
C ASP A 37 6.55 -1.51 6.03
N MET A 38 6.97 -1.00 4.88
CA MET A 38 6.54 0.30 4.37
C MET A 38 6.84 0.43 2.88
N THR A 39 5.85 0.83 2.10
CA THR A 39 6.07 1.25 0.71
C THR A 39 5.81 2.74 0.53
N ARG A 40 6.69 3.39 -0.23
CA ARG A 40 6.48 4.75 -0.75
C ARG A 40 6.85 4.81 -2.22
N THR A 41 6.18 5.69 -2.95
CA THR A 41 6.44 5.96 -4.35
C THR A 41 7.02 7.34 -4.53
N PHE A 42 8.12 7.45 -5.26
CA PHE A 42 8.88 8.66 -5.55
C PHE A 42 8.90 8.93 -7.06
N PHE A 43 9.31 10.13 -7.45
CA PHE A 43 9.46 10.51 -8.86
C PHE A 43 10.86 11.06 -9.13
N THR A 44 11.52 10.60 -10.19
CA THR A 44 12.85 11.09 -10.63
C THR A 44 12.73 12.31 -11.56
N GLY A 45 11.73 13.12 -11.38
CA GLY A 45 11.43 14.31 -12.17
C GLY A 45 10.03 14.82 -11.89
N GLU A 46 9.53 15.69 -12.74
CA GLU A 46 8.17 16.20 -12.61
C GLU A 46 7.16 15.15 -13.07
N PRO A 47 6.29 14.61 -12.18
CA PRO A 47 5.30 13.62 -12.57
C PRO A 47 4.28 14.22 -13.55
N SER A 48 3.84 13.41 -14.51
CA SER A 48 2.75 13.75 -15.43
C SER A 48 1.42 13.98 -14.68
N GLU A 49 0.43 14.56 -15.36
CA GLU A 49 -0.90 14.76 -14.79
C GLU A 49 -1.56 13.41 -14.40
N GLU A 50 -1.37 12.37 -15.22
CA GLU A 50 -1.89 11.03 -14.94
C GLU A 50 -1.21 10.39 -13.73
N GLU A 51 0.12 10.50 -13.60
CA GLU A 51 0.86 9.98 -12.45
C GLU A 51 0.43 10.68 -11.15
N ARG A 52 0.24 12.00 -11.17
CA ARG A 52 -0.30 12.73 -10.01
C ARG A 52 -1.70 12.26 -9.63
N LYS A 53 -2.55 12.05 -10.64
CA LYS A 53 -3.92 11.56 -10.44
C LYS A 53 -3.93 10.15 -9.83
N VAL A 54 -3.10 9.25 -10.35
CA VAL A 54 -2.96 7.88 -9.84
C VAL A 54 -2.40 7.89 -8.42
N TYR A 55 -1.37 8.69 -8.15
CA TYR A 55 -0.80 8.83 -6.82
C TYR A 55 -1.84 9.30 -5.79
N GLU A 56 -2.54 10.37 -6.11
CA GLU A 56 -3.55 10.94 -5.22
C GLU A 56 -4.72 9.96 -4.98
N LEU A 57 -5.12 9.19 -5.99
CA LEU A 57 -6.14 8.17 -5.86
C LEU A 57 -5.70 7.03 -4.92
N VAL A 58 -4.47 6.55 -5.05
CA VAL A 58 -3.91 5.53 -4.14
C VAL A 58 -3.84 6.07 -2.71
N ARG A 59 -3.38 7.31 -2.52
CA ARG A 59 -3.32 7.97 -1.22
C ARG A 59 -4.71 8.10 -0.57
N GLN A 60 -5.73 8.47 -1.35
CA GLN A 60 -7.12 8.55 -0.86
C GLN A 60 -7.68 7.18 -0.52
N ALA A 61 -7.40 6.16 -1.34
CA ALA A 61 -7.83 4.80 -1.11
C ALA A 61 -7.22 4.24 0.19
N GLN A 62 -5.93 4.47 0.44
CA GLN A 62 -5.27 4.09 1.69
C GLN A 62 -5.92 4.77 2.88
N ALA A 63 -6.06 6.09 2.85
CA ALA A 63 -6.66 6.85 3.94
C ALA A 63 -8.12 6.42 4.24
N ALA A 64 -8.90 6.06 3.20
CA ALA A 64 -10.26 5.56 3.38
C ALA A 64 -10.28 4.19 4.07
N ALA A 65 -9.37 3.29 3.72
CA ALA A 65 -9.24 1.99 4.37
C ALA A 65 -8.79 2.13 5.82
N GLU A 66 -7.74 2.91 6.09
CA GLU A 66 -7.25 3.18 7.46
C GLU A 66 -8.33 3.76 8.38
N ALA A 67 -9.14 4.69 7.86
CA ALA A 67 -10.22 5.32 8.63
C ALA A 67 -11.32 4.34 9.07
N LEU A 68 -11.45 3.19 8.40
CA LEU A 68 -12.41 2.14 8.78
C LEU A 68 -11.86 1.16 9.81
N VAL A 69 -10.54 1.10 10.01
CA VAL A 69 -9.92 0.12 10.91
C VAL A 69 -10.33 0.38 12.36
N LYS A 70 -11.10 -0.53 12.91
CA LYS A 70 -11.45 -0.56 14.34
C LYS A 70 -12.02 -1.93 14.70
N PRO A 71 -12.04 -2.32 15.99
CA PRO A 71 -12.68 -3.54 16.43
C PRO A 71 -14.13 -3.65 15.94
N GLY A 72 -14.51 -4.82 15.45
CA GLY A 72 -15.87 -5.12 14.96
C GLY A 72 -16.10 -4.90 13.46
N VAL A 73 -15.19 -4.28 12.73
CA VAL A 73 -15.26 -4.16 11.27
C VAL A 73 -14.73 -5.45 10.62
N ARG A 74 -15.28 -5.85 9.48
CA ARG A 74 -14.77 -7.00 8.73
C ARG A 74 -13.58 -6.58 7.86
N LEU A 75 -12.61 -7.48 7.69
CA LEU A 75 -11.45 -7.22 6.84
C LEU A 75 -11.83 -6.96 5.37
N CYS A 76 -12.85 -7.65 4.84
CA CYS A 76 -13.37 -7.39 3.50
C CYS A 76 -14.00 -5.99 3.33
N ASP A 77 -14.56 -5.40 4.39
CA ASP A 77 -15.12 -4.04 4.32
C ASP A 77 -13.99 -2.99 4.28
N ILE A 78 -12.84 -3.29 4.90
CA ILE A 78 -11.64 -2.45 4.81
C ILE A 78 -11.03 -2.52 3.41
N ASP A 79 -10.93 -3.72 2.80
CA ASP A 79 -10.50 -3.87 1.40
C ASP A 79 -11.46 -3.12 0.45
N ALA A 80 -12.77 -3.25 0.64
CA ALA A 80 -13.78 -2.59 -0.18
C ALA A 80 -13.63 -1.07 -0.16
N ALA A 81 -13.32 -0.47 0.98
CA ALA A 81 -13.16 0.98 1.09
C ALA A 81 -12.07 1.55 0.17
N ALA A 82 -10.96 0.83 -0.01
CA ALA A 82 -9.91 1.22 -0.96
C ALA A 82 -10.26 0.80 -2.39
N ARG A 83 -10.71 -0.44 -2.56
CA ARG A 83 -10.95 -1.05 -3.86
C ARG A 83 -12.08 -0.39 -4.64
N ASP A 84 -13.16 -0.01 -3.96
CA ASP A 84 -14.31 0.64 -4.59
C ASP A 84 -13.91 2.02 -5.11
N LEU A 85 -13.17 2.82 -4.34
CA LEU A 85 -12.64 4.12 -4.78
C LEU A 85 -11.80 3.99 -6.06
N ILE A 86 -10.87 3.03 -6.09
CA ILE A 86 -10.01 2.78 -7.24
C ILE A 86 -10.85 2.30 -8.45
N THR A 87 -11.86 1.47 -8.20
CA THR A 87 -12.73 0.91 -9.25
C THR A 87 -13.64 1.98 -9.83
N GLU A 88 -14.27 2.81 -9.01
CA GLU A 88 -15.14 3.92 -9.44
C GLU A 88 -14.38 4.95 -10.27
N ALA A 89 -13.09 5.15 -9.97
CA ALA A 89 -12.21 6.01 -10.77
C ALA A 89 -11.76 5.38 -12.10
N GLY A 90 -12.14 4.11 -12.39
CA GLY A 90 -11.82 3.39 -13.63
C GLY A 90 -10.50 2.60 -13.59
N TYR A 91 -9.83 2.51 -12.44
CA TYR A 91 -8.54 1.82 -12.30
C TYR A 91 -8.65 0.43 -11.64
N GLY A 92 -9.84 -0.08 -11.37
CA GLY A 92 -10.07 -1.38 -10.71
C GLY A 92 -9.25 -2.55 -11.29
N PRO A 93 -9.16 -2.75 -12.62
CA PRO A 93 -8.34 -3.82 -13.22
C PRO A 93 -6.84 -3.71 -12.95
N TYR A 94 -6.36 -2.57 -12.52
CA TYR A 94 -4.96 -2.27 -12.23
C TYR A 94 -4.61 -2.37 -10.74
N PHE A 95 -5.58 -2.64 -9.86
CA PHE A 95 -5.38 -3.01 -8.46
C PHE A 95 -5.63 -4.52 -8.31
N ASN A 96 -4.62 -5.32 -8.59
CA ASN A 96 -4.73 -6.75 -8.84
C ASN A 96 -4.23 -7.64 -7.69
N HIS A 97 -4.03 -7.09 -6.49
CA HIS A 97 -3.63 -7.83 -5.29
C HIS A 97 -4.58 -7.56 -4.11
N ARG A 98 -4.40 -8.27 -2.99
CA ARG A 98 -5.08 -8.00 -1.71
C ARG A 98 -4.70 -6.62 -1.21
N LEU A 99 -5.53 -6.04 -0.34
CA LEU A 99 -5.25 -4.73 0.25
C LEU A 99 -4.08 -4.79 1.25
N GLY A 100 -3.86 -5.92 1.91
CA GLY A 100 -2.79 -6.06 2.87
C GLY A 100 -2.62 -7.47 3.42
N HIS A 101 -1.59 -7.66 4.23
CA HIS A 101 -1.26 -8.92 4.91
C HIS A 101 -1.05 -8.71 6.40
N PHE A 102 -1.21 -9.77 7.19
CA PHE A 102 -0.83 -9.74 8.59
C PHE A 102 0.69 -9.78 8.72
N ILE A 103 1.21 -9.10 9.73
CA ILE A 103 2.64 -8.96 10.03
C ILE A 103 2.87 -8.96 11.53
N GLY A 104 4.00 -9.47 11.97
CA GLY A 104 4.38 -9.54 13.37
C GLY A 104 5.79 -10.09 13.54
N LEU A 105 5.93 -11.33 13.97
CA LEU A 105 7.23 -12.02 14.05
C LEU A 105 7.72 -12.50 12.68
N GLU A 106 6.79 -12.65 11.73
CA GLU A 106 7.09 -12.91 10.32
C GLU A 106 6.59 -11.75 9.48
N ASP A 107 7.24 -11.50 8.36
CA ASP A 107 6.85 -10.46 7.40
C ASP A 107 5.45 -10.71 6.82
N HIS A 108 5.15 -11.97 6.51
CA HIS A 108 3.81 -12.41 6.12
C HIS A 108 3.29 -13.48 7.07
N GLU A 109 2.44 -13.10 8.01
CA GLU A 109 1.74 -14.03 8.89
C GLU A 109 0.45 -14.55 8.27
N ALA A 110 -0.17 -15.56 8.89
CA ALA A 110 -1.42 -16.16 8.42
C ALA A 110 -2.58 -15.16 8.51
N GLY A 111 -3.22 -14.91 7.39
CA GLY A 111 -4.32 -13.96 7.23
C GLY A 111 -4.01 -12.84 6.25
N ASP A 112 -5.04 -12.15 5.82
CA ASP A 112 -4.93 -11.03 4.88
C ASP A 112 -6.08 -10.04 5.05
N VAL A 113 -5.92 -8.87 4.44
CA VAL A 113 -6.99 -7.89 4.22
C VAL A 113 -7.39 -7.97 2.76
N SER A 114 -8.50 -8.67 2.48
CA SER A 114 -8.94 -8.92 1.11
C SER A 114 -10.46 -8.96 0.99
N ALA A 115 -10.96 -8.82 -0.23
CA ALA A 115 -12.38 -8.82 -0.55
C ALA A 115 -13.14 -10.10 -0.13
N VAL A 116 -12.42 -11.19 0.16
CA VAL A 116 -13.02 -12.49 0.54
C VAL A 116 -12.87 -12.81 2.02
N ASN A 117 -12.15 -11.98 2.80
CA ASN A 117 -11.91 -12.24 4.21
C ASN A 117 -12.99 -11.58 5.07
N GLU A 118 -13.97 -12.36 5.51
CA GLU A 118 -15.08 -11.89 6.37
C GLU A 118 -14.75 -11.88 7.87
N ASN A 119 -13.53 -12.22 8.26
CA ASN A 119 -13.12 -12.19 9.67
C ASN A 119 -13.20 -10.75 10.20
N VAL A 120 -13.58 -10.68 11.49
CA VAL A 120 -13.77 -9.41 12.18
C VAL A 120 -12.47 -8.97 12.83
N VAL A 121 -12.15 -7.70 12.66
CA VAL A 121 -11.00 -7.04 13.29
C VAL A 121 -11.12 -7.03 14.81
N THR A 122 -10.07 -7.42 15.49
CA THR A 122 -9.96 -7.44 16.97
C THR A 122 -8.72 -6.69 17.44
N PRO A 123 -8.73 -6.13 18.67
CA PRO A 123 -7.54 -5.48 19.24
C PRO A 123 -6.32 -6.38 19.23
N GLY A 124 -5.16 -5.81 18.93
CA GLY A 124 -3.88 -6.50 18.83
C GLY A 124 -3.56 -7.06 17.44
N MET A 125 -4.50 -7.08 16.50
CA MET A 125 -4.19 -7.38 15.10
C MET A 125 -3.27 -6.30 14.51
N CYS A 126 -2.24 -6.73 13.78
CA CYS A 126 -1.35 -5.86 13.00
C CYS A 126 -1.32 -6.35 11.56
N PHE A 127 -1.54 -5.44 10.61
CA PHE A 127 -1.56 -5.76 9.18
C PHE A 127 -1.20 -4.56 8.33
N SER A 128 -0.71 -4.80 7.10
CA SER A 128 -0.46 -3.74 6.13
C SER A 128 -1.75 -3.22 5.50
N ILE A 129 -1.73 -1.96 5.07
CA ILE A 129 -2.71 -1.34 4.18
C ILE A 129 -1.94 -0.74 3.02
N GLU A 130 -1.96 -1.42 1.87
CA GLU A 130 -1.06 -1.19 0.75
C GLU A 130 -1.77 -1.12 -0.61
N PRO A 131 -2.79 -0.29 -0.82
CA PRO A 131 -3.41 -0.18 -2.12
C PRO A 131 -2.40 0.25 -3.17
N GLY A 132 -2.53 -0.32 -4.39
CA GLY A 132 -1.64 0.01 -5.50
C GLY A 132 -2.36 0.02 -6.84
N ILE A 133 -1.90 0.87 -7.75
CA ILE A 133 -2.35 0.94 -9.14
C ILE A 133 -1.12 0.79 -10.03
N TYR A 134 -1.15 -0.21 -10.91
CA TYR A 134 -0.02 -0.54 -11.79
C TYR A 134 -0.46 -0.48 -13.24
N LEU A 135 -0.08 0.59 -13.96
CA LEU A 135 -0.38 0.81 -15.36
C LEU A 135 0.76 0.26 -16.23
N PRO A 136 0.58 -0.87 -16.94
CA PRO A 136 1.65 -1.51 -17.68
C PRO A 136 2.28 -0.56 -18.70
N GLY A 137 3.62 -0.46 -18.67
CA GLY A 137 4.39 0.37 -19.59
C GLY A 137 4.31 1.88 -19.32
N HIS A 138 3.73 2.28 -18.18
CA HIS A 138 3.55 3.68 -17.87
C HIS A 138 3.99 4.04 -16.43
N THR A 139 3.27 3.59 -15.42
CA THR A 139 3.57 3.93 -14.02
C THR A 139 3.05 2.88 -13.05
N GLY A 140 3.60 2.84 -11.85
CA GLY A 140 3.09 2.05 -10.73
C GLY A 140 3.20 2.83 -9.43
N VAL A 141 2.11 2.91 -8.68
CA VAL A 141 2.06 3.59 -7.38
C VAL A 141 1.54 2.62 -6.33
N ARG A 142 2.26 2.51 -5.21
CA ARG A 142 1.79 1.88 -3.96
C ARG A 142 2.19 2.78 -2.80
N ILE A 143 1.29 2.89 -1.84
CA ILE A 143 1.54 3.54 -0.55
C ILE A 143 1.09 2.55 0.50
N GLU A 144 1.97 2.24 1.44
CA GLU A 144 1.77 1.19 2.45
C GLU A 144 2.14 1.69 3.83
N ASP A 145 1.28 1.39 4.78
CA ASP A 145 1.54 1.53 6.20
C ASP A 145 1.01 0.33 6.99
N LEU A 146 1.61 0.11 8.15
CA LEU A 146 1.17 -0.88 9.12
C LEU A 146 0.13 -0.28 10.05
N ALA A 147 -0.98 -0.97 10.17
CA ALA A 147 -2.11 -0.64 11.03
C ALA A 147 -2.15 -1.58 12.25
N LEU A 148 -1.93 -1.04 13.44
CA LEU A 148 -2.12 -1.75 14.71
C LEU A 148 -3.52 -1.44 15.26
N VAL A 149 -4.33 -2.46 15.43
CA VAL A 149 -5.68 -2.33 15.97
C VAL A 149 -5.62 -2.13 17.49
N THR A 150 -6.14 -1.01 17.98
CA THR A 150 -6.27 -0.69 19.40
C THR A 150 -7.65 -1.08 19.95
N GLU A 151 -7.89 -0.90 21.23
CA GLU A 151 -9.19 -1.17 21.86
C GLU A 151 -10.34 -0.34 21.25
N THR A 152 -10.04 0.82 20.66
CA THR A 152 -11.07 1.77 20.19
C THR A 152 -10.91 2.24 18.75
N GLY A 153 -9.85 1.83 18.05
CA GLY A 153 -9.54 2.28 16.69
C GLY A 153 -8.25 1.68 16.15
N VAL A 154 -7.44 2.50 15.51
CA VAL A 154 -6.18 2.11 14.87
C VAL A 154 -5.05 3.07 15.24
N GLU A 155 -3.85 2.53 15.32
CA GLU A 155 -2.59 3.27 15.32
C GLU A 155 -1.81 2.92 14.06
N ILE A 156 -1.46 3.94 13.27
CA ILE A 156 -0.59 3.77 12.09
C ILE A 156 0.86 3.87 12.58
N LEU A 157 1.63 2.81 12.33
CA LEU A 157 2.98 2.68 12.89
C LEU A 157 4.05 3.41 12.08
N ASN A 158 3.82 3.62 10.78
CA ASN A 158 4.76 4.28 9.89
C ASN A 158 4.56 5.80 9.93
N ALA A 159 5.64 6.54 10.13
CA ALA A 159 5.60 8.00 10.28
C ALA A 159 6.12 8.78 9.05
N TYR A 160 6.54 8.08 7.99
CA TYR A 160 7.03 8.76 6.78
C TYR A 160 5.86 9.42 6.01
N PRO A 161 6.01 10.68 5.54
CA PRO A 161 4.93 11.40 4.85
C PRO A 161 4.38 10.67 3.62
N HIS A 162 3.09 10.92 3.36
CA HIS A 162 2.38 10.41 2.17
C HIS A 162 2.35 11.39 1.00
N ASP A 163 2.97 12.56 1.14
CA ASP A 163 3.05 13.52 0.04
C ASP A 163 4.01 13.02 -1.04
N PRO A 164 3.71 13.26 -2.33
CA PRO A 164 4.60 12.85 -3.42
C PRO A 164 5.94 13.58 -3.31
N VAL A 165 7.02 12.82 -3.31
CA VAL A 165 8.39 13.35 -3.22
C VAL A 165 9.09 13.20 -4.56
N ARG A 166 9.71 14.30 -5.01
CA ARG A 166 10.61 14.29 -6.17
C ARG A 166 12.05 14.08 -5.69
N LEU A 167 12.70 13.10 -6.30
CA LEU A 167 14.13 12.87 -6.16
C LEU A 167 14.87 13.74 -7.19
N ASP A 168 15.77 14.60 -6.73
CA ASP A 168 16.60 15.47 -7.58
C ASP A 168 17.86 14.75 -8.06
#